data_4e0c89a31cec8f2ce197d96c4c267e9b
#
_entry.id   4e0c89a31cec8f2ce197d96c4c267e9b
#
_cell.length_a   1.000
_cell.length_b   1.000
_cell.length_c   1.000
_cell.angle_alpha   90.00
_cell.angle_beta   90.00
_cell.angle_gamma   90.00
#
_symmetry.space_group_name_H-M   'P 1'
#
loop_
_entity.id
_entity.type
_entity.pdbx_description
1 polymer ?
#
loop_
_entity_poly.entity_id
_entity_poly.type
_entity_poly.pdbx_seq_one_letter_code
_entity_poly.pdbx_strand_id
1 'polypeptide(L)'
;MTADDNNDHPKPVLPKQSVIGRVVALGRNTWRGLTSMRTALVLLFLLALAAIPGALLPQRTLNEGKVADYIAARPTLGPWMDRLELFDVFSSFWFTAIYALLFISLVGCILPRCVEHAKALRTRPVNAPRNLARLPHHTQSVVDGETPDELAARVSKELRGWRVETRRGDTKSRREGEITISAEKGYLREFGNLVFHLSLVGLLIAIAAGKLFGYEGNRIVIANDGPGFCTTSPAVFDSFVAGLSLDGTGMTPLCVRVKNFQADYLETGQAEMFTSDISYQAGDDLESDTWRDTTIQVNHPLRIAGDRVYLQGHGYAPTFTVTFPNGETRTETLQWRPDDATTFLSSGAMRFDPPGGMYPDTDERRKNQIAIEGLFAPTALFHGNLLSSSYPAMNDPAVAIDIYKGDTGLDTGNPQSLFELNTELINQGRLVKQDRVNLFPGESATLADGTQVRFDGAVDFVNLQVSHDPAQVWVLVSALTMMAGLLVSLVIKRRRVWARIYPDDERRTVVELGGLARTDHAGWGDEFDRLADRLLKSNPTTAVNQPHAQENAR
;
A
#
# COMPACT_ATOMS: atom_id res chain seq x y z
N MET A 1 -81.71 -15.64 -14.28
CA MET A 1 -81.11 -16.87 -13.80
C MET A 1 -79.63 -16.73 -14.10
N THR A 2 -78.89 -16.16 -13.17
CA THR A 2 -77.48 -15.89 -13.21
C THR A 2 -76.78 -16.93 -12.34
N ALA A 3 -75.91 -17.78 -12.92
CA ALA A 3 -75.12 -18.73 -12.18
C ALA A 3 -73.84 -18.03 -11.74
N ASP A 4 -73.67 -17.92 -10.44
CA ASP A 4 -72.47 -17.49 -9.74
C ASP A 4 -71.46 -18.66 -9.72
N ASP A 5 -70.38 -18.55 -10.47
CA ASP A 5 -69.31 -19.53 -10.46
C ASP A 5 -68.23 -19.04 -9.47
N ASN A 6 -68.39 -19.40 -8.20
CA ASN A 6 -67.49 -19.09 -7.10
C ASN A 6 -66.34 -20.10 -7.07
N ASN A 7 -65.27 -19.83 -7.84
CA ASN A 7 -64.08 -20.66 -7.90
C ASN A 7 -63.11 -20.28 -6.78
N ASP A 8 -63.44 -20.72 -5.56
CA ASP A 8 -62.64 -20.51 -4.35
C ASP A 8 -61.50 -21.56 -4.30
N HIS A 9 -60.40 -21.26 -5.00
CA HIS A 9 -59.19 -22.06 -4.85
C HIS A 9 -58.50 -21.72 -3.53
N PRO A 10 -58.30 -22.68 -2.61
CA PRO A 10 -57.61 -22.43 -1.34
C PRO A 10 -56.18 -21.98 -1.60
N LYS A 11 -55.84 -20.78 -1.14
CA LYS A 11 -54.45 -20.28 -1.16
C LYS A 11 -53.53 -21.28 -0.46
N PRO A 12 -52.40 -21.65 -1.06
CA PRO A 12 -51.47 -22.60 -0.44
C PRO A 12 -50.98 -22.03 0.91
N VAL A 13 -51.33 -22.73 1.99
CA VAL A 13 -50.85 -22.43 3.32
C VAL A 13 -49.36 -22.74 3.37
N LEU A 14 -48.50 -21.70 3.27
CA LEU A 14 -47.05 -21.85 3.43
C LEU A 14 -46.78 -22.39 4.84
N PRO A 15 -45.99 -23.46 4.97
CA PRO A 15 -45.66 -24.01 6.28
C PRO A 15 -44.93 -22.97 7.13
N LYS A 16 -45.38 -22.75 8.37
CA LYS A 16 -44.72 -21.87 9.35
C LYS A 16 -43.27 -22.35 9.53
N GLN A 17 -42.33 -21.64 8.95
CA GLN A 17 -40.92 -21.92 9.16
C GLN A 17 -40.57 -21.78 10.64
N SER A 18 -39.85 -22.77 11.18
CA SER A 18 -39.34 -22.71 12.55
C SER A 18 -38.41 -21.51 12.72
N VAL A 19 -38.28 -20.98 13.92
CA VAL A 19 -37.39 -19.85 14.23
C VAL A 19 -35.96 -20.18 13.78
N ILE A 20 -35.48 -21.41 14.00
CA ILE A 20 -34.18 -21.90 13.54
C ILE A 20 -34.09 -21.84 12.01
N GLY A 21 -35.13 -22.25 11.29
CA GLY A 21 -35.18 -22.17 9.83
C GLY A 21 -35.05 -20.74 9.29
N ARG A 22 -35.64 -19.75 9.99
CA ARG A 22 -35.53 -18.34 9.64
C ARG A 22 -34.12 -17.79 9.88
N VAL A 23 -33.48 -18.14 11.01
CA VAL A 23 -32.12 -17.73 11.33
C VAL A 23 -31.12 -18.31 10.31
N VAL A 24 -31.24 -19.61 9.99
CA VAL A 24 -30.41 -20.25 8.96
C VAL A 24 -30.63 -19.63 7.57
N ALA A 25 -31.88 -19.33 7.21
CA ALA A 25 -32.20 -18.67 5.95
C ALA A 25 -31.62 -17.25 5.90
N LEU A 26 -31.71 -16.49 6.99
CA LEU A 26 -31.11 -15.15 7.12
C LEU A 26 -29.59 -15.25 6.96
N GLY A 27 -28.90 -16.11 7.70
CA GLY A 27 -27.45 -16.31 7.60
C GLY A 27 -27.00 -16.69 6.19
N ARG A 28 -27.73 -17.60 5.53
CA ARG A 28 -27.45 -17.99 4.14
C ARG A 28 -27.66 -16.83 3.16
N ASN A 29 -28.67 -16.02 3.36
CA ASN A 29 -28.94 -14.86 2.47
C ASN A 29 -27.90 -13.75 2.68
N THR A 30 -27.52 -13.48 3.95
CA THR A 30 -26.45 -12.53 4.29
C THR A 30 -25.12 -12.99 3.68
N TRP A 31 -24.77 -14.28 3.81
CA TRP A 31 -23.57 -14.85 3.20
C TRP A 31 -23.57 -14.69 1.67
N ARG A 32 -24.67 -15.04 1.00
CA ARG A 32 -24.82 -14.85 -0.45
C ARG A 32 -24.75 -13.38 -0.87
N GLY A 33 -25.30 -12.48 -0.08
CA GLY A 33 -25.20 -11.04 -0.28
C GLY A 33 -23.76 -10.57 -0.14
N LEU A 34 -23.09 -10.96 0.94
CA LEU A 34 -21.72 -10.57 1.23
C LEU A 34 -20.73 -11.09 0.17
N THR A 35 -20.90 -12.35 -0.29
CA THR A 35 -20.04 -12.97 -1.31
C THR A 35 -20.45 -12.67 -2.76
N SER A 36 -21.21 -11.58 -2.98
CA SER A 36 -21.61 -11.15 -4.32
C SER A 36 -20.56 -10.19 -4.92
N MET A 37 -20.35 -10.25 -6.24
CA MET A 37 -19.49 -9.30 -6.96
C MET A 37 -19.88 -7.84 -6.72
N ARG A 38 -21.18 -7.58 -6.58
CA ARG A 38 -21.68 -6.23 -6.36
C ARG A 38 -21.24 -5.70 -5.01
N THR A 39 -21.31 -6.52 -3.96
CA THR A 39 -20.84 -6.18 -2.60
C THR A 39 -19.33 -5.97 -2.58
N ALA A 40 -18.54 -6.84 -3.24
CA ALA A 40 -17.09 -6.66 -3.32
C ALA A 40 -16.71 -5.33 -3.99
N LEU A 41 -17.39 -4.93 -5.07
CA LEU A 41 -17.15 -3.64 -5.73
C LEU A 41 -17.54 -2.44 -4.84
N VAL A 42 -18.66 -2.54 -4.12
CA VAL A 42 -19.07 -1.49 -3.17
C VAL A 42 -18.07 -1.37 -2.03
N LEU A 43 -17.61 -2.49 -1.46
CA LEU A 43 -16.61 -2.48 -0.39
C LEU A 43 -15.26 -1.94 -0.87
N LEU A 44 -14.84 -2.27 -2.10
CA LEU A 44 -13.63 -1.70 -2.70
C LEU A 44 -13.75 -0.18 -2.86
N PHE A 45 -14.89 0.30 -3.34
CA PHE A 45 -15.16 1.74 -3.44
C PHE A 45 -15.18 2.42 -2.07
N LEU A 46 -15.82 1.79 -1.07
CA LEU A 46 -15.82 2.29 0.31
C LEU A 46 -14.41 2.33 0.90
N LEU A 47 -13.58 1.32 0.64
CA LEU A 47 -12.19 1.29 1.10
C LEU A 47 -11.39 2.44 0.48
N ALA A 48 -11.55 2.67 -0.82
CA ALA A 48 -10.90 3.79 -1.51
C ALA A 48 -11.37 5.15 -0.94
N LEU A 49 -12.66 5.31 -0.70
CA LEU A 49 -13.23 6.51 -0.08
C LEU A 49 -12.72 6.70 1.36
N ALA A 50 -12.64 5.61 2.11
CA ALA A 50 -12.13 5.59 3.47
C ALA A 50 -10.63 5.95 3.57
N ALA A 51 -9.85 5.71 2.53
CA ALA A 51 -8.44 6.08 2.48
C ALA A 51 -8.20 7.57 2.19
N ILE A 52 -9.20 8.32 1.69
CA ILE A 52 -9.04 9.74 1.35
C ILE A 52 -8.60 10.60 2.55
N PRO A 53 -9.23 10.50 3.73
CA PRO A 53 -8.78 11.26 4.89
C PRO A 53 -7.33 10.92 5.28
N GLY A 54 -6.92 9.64 5.17
CA GLY A 54 -5.55 9.21 5.45
C GLY A 54 -4.50 9.80 4.49
N ALA A 55 -4.90 10.19 3.28
CA ALA A 55 -4.02 10.85 2.31
C ALA A 55 -4.02 12.38 2.42
N LEU A 56 -5.12 12.98 2.89
CA LEU A 56 -5.28 14.45 2.92
C LEU A 56 -4.97 15.07 4.29
N LEU A 57 -5.16 14.31 5.37
CA LEU A 57 -4.95 14.79 6.73
C LEU A 57 -3.59 14.32 7.27
N PRO A 58 -2.96 15.09 8.18
CA PRO A 58 -1.77 14.61 8.85
C PRO A 58 -2.11 13.34 9.64
N GLN A 59 -1.24 12.34 9.57
CA GLN A 59 -1.41 11.07 10.28
C GLN A 59 -0.43 11.00 11.44
N ARG A 60 -0.87 10.52 12.62
CA ARG A 60 -0.03 10.41 13.83
C ARG A 60 1.20 9.55 13.61
N THR A 61 1.04 8.46 12.86
CA THR A 61 2.14 7.56 12.52
C THR A 61 3.26 8.23 11.73
N LEU A 62 2.97 9.34 11.02
CA LEU A 62 3.95 10.10 10.25
C LEU A 62 4.50 11.30 11.03
N ASN A 63 3.64 12.05 11.71
CA ASN A 63 4.04 13.24 12.46
C ASN A 63 2.97 13.62 13.49
N GLU A 64 3.21 13.24 14.75
CA GLU A 64 2.30 13.51 15.86
C GLU A 64 2.17 15.02 16.15
N GLY A 65 3.27 15.77 16.05
CA GLY A 65 3.27 17.22 16.28
C GLY A 65 2.35 17.94 15.28
N LYS A 66 2.43 17.62 13.99
CA LYS A 66 1.52 18.20 12.97
C LYS A 66 0.05 17.89 13.24
N VAL A 67 -0.26 16.72 13.81
CA VAL A 67 -1.64 16.38 14.21
C VAL A 67 -2.08 17.23 15.37
N ALA A 68 -1.23 17.40 16.41
CA ALA A 68 -1.51 18.26 17.55
C ALA A 68 -1.76 19.71 17.11
N ASP A 69 -0.89 20.26 16.26
CA ASP A 69 -1.02 21.62 15.71
C ASP A 69 -2.32 21.76 14.90
N TYR A 70 -2.66 20.75 14.09
CA TYR A 70 -3.89 20.74 13.29
C TYR A 70 -5.13 20.75 14.17
N ILE A 71 -5.14 19.99 15.27
CA ILE A 71 -6.25 19.95 16.25
C ILE A 71 -6.34 21.27 16.99
N ALA A 72 -5.21 21.81 17.44
CA ALA A 72 -5.14 23.10 18.15
C ALA A 72 -5.65 24.27 17.29
N ALA A 73 -5.28 24.29 15.99
CA ALA A 73 -5.75 25.29 15.03
C ALA A 73 -7.27 25.20 14.74
N ARG A 74 -7.93 24.10 15.11
CA ARG A 74 -9.36 23.84 14.85
C ARG A 74 -10.09 23.33 16.10
N PRO A 75 -10.28 24.15 17.13
CA PRO A 75 -10.73 23.73 18.47
C PRO A 75 -12.15 23.09 18.48
N THR A 76 -12.97 23.35 17.45
CA THR A 76 -14.30 22.75 17.32
C THR A 76 -14.30 21.47 16.50
N LEU A 77 -13.62 21.46 15.34
CA LEU A 77 -13.62 20.32 14.41
C LEU A 77 -12.53 19.30 14.75
N GLY A 78 -11.35 19.75 15.19
CA GLY A 78 -10.22 18.88 15.50
C GLY A 78 -10.57 17.74 16.44
N PRO A 79 -11.17 17.98 17.61
CA PRO A 79 -11.55 16.93 18.55
C PRO A 79 -12.60 15.95 18.01
N TRP A 80 -13.50 16.38 17.11
CA TRP A 80 -14.45 15.48 16.46
C TRP A 80 -13.77 14.58 15.42
N MET A 81 -12.86 15.16 14.63
CA MET A 81 -12.07 14.41 13.66
C MET A 81 -11.18 13.38 14.37
N ASP A 82 -10.64 13.72 15.51
CA ASP A 82 -9.85 12.82 16.34
C ASP A 82 -10.68 11.65 16.89
N ARG A 83 -11.87 11.92 17.42
CA ARG A 83 -12.80 10.86 17.87
C ARG A 83 -13.24 9.92 16.75
N LEU A 84 -13.24 10.39 15.51
CA LEU A 84 -13.53 9.58 14.32
C LEU A 84 -12.30 8.86 13.79
N GLU A 85 -11.15 8.96 14.49
CA GLU A 85 -9.87 8.33 14.11
C GLU A 85 -9.37 8.76 12.72
N LEU A 86 -9.68 10.01 12.30
CA LEU A 86 -9.28 10.53 10.98
C LEU A 86 -7.79 10.87 10.88
N PHE A 87 -7.10 10.95 12.02
CA PHE A 87 -5.65 11.11 12.11
C PHE A 87 -4.90 9.78 12.28
N ASP A 88 -5.65 8.65 12.32
CA ASP A 88 -5.15 7.28 12.45
C ASP A 88 -5.91 6.33 11.53
N VAL A 89 -6.23 6.77 10.32
CA VAL A 89 -7.17 6.11 9.40
C VAL A 89 -6.85 4.65 9.17
N PHE A 90 -5.59 4.31 8.87
CA PHE A 90 -5.19 2.95 8.48
C PHE A 90 -5.14 1.96 9.65
N SER A 91 -5.17 2.45 10.90
CA SER A 91 -5.29 1.65 12.13
C SER A 91 -6.69 1.72 12.74
N SER A 92 -7.59 2.54 12.21
CA SER A 92 -8.93 2.72 12.72
C SER A 92 -9.78 1.44 12.64
N PHE A 93 -10.69 1.30 13.60
CA PHE A 93 -11.62 0.16 13.65
C PHE A 93 -12.49 0.07 12.39
N TRP A 94 -13.01 1.18 11.89
CA TRP A 94 -13.90 1.20 10.74
C TRP A 94 -13.16 0.89 9.43
N PHE A 95 -11.91 1.33 9.25
CA PHE A 95 -11.09 0.98 8.09
C PHE A 95 -10.77 -0.52 8.10
N THR A 96 -10.35 -1.04 9.25
CA THR A 96 -10.08 -2.47 9.46
C THR A 96 -11.32 -3.32 9.20
N ALA A 97 -12.51 -2.87 9.63
CA ALA A 97 -13.76 -3.57 9.39
C ALA A 97 -14.10 -3.63 7.88
N ILE A 98 -13.96 -2.51 7.16
CA ILE A 98 -14.18 -2.48 5.69
C ILE A 98 -13.19 -3.43 4.99
N TYR A 99 -11.92 -3.40 5.39
CA TYR A 99 -10.89 -4.28 4.84
C TYR A 99 -11.21 -5.76 5.09
N ALA A 100 -11.58 -6.12 6.31
CA ALA A 100 -11.94 -7.50 6.66
C ALA A 100 -13.18 -7.98 5.88
N LEU A 101 -14.21 -7.13 5.77
CA LEU A 101 -15.41 -7.43 4.99
C LEU A 101 -15.08 -7.60 3.50
N LEU A 102 -14.21 -6.74 2.94
CA LEU A 102 -13.75 -6.87 1.57
C LEU A 102 -12.99 -8.18 1.35
N PHE A 103 -12.11 -8.55 2.27
CA PHE A 103 -11.36 -9.80 2.22
C PHE A 103 -12.31 -11.02 2.21
N ILE A 104 -13.26 -11.07 3.14
CA ILE A 104 -14.27 -12.14 3.22
C ILE A 104 -15.11 -12.19 1.93
N SER A 105 -15.55 -11.03 1.45
CA SER A 105 -16.34 -10.90 0.21
C SER A 105 -15.56 -11.41 -1.00
N LEU A 106 -14.30 -11.03 -1.12
CA LEU A 106 -13.41 -11.40 -2.22
C LEU A 106 -13.14 -12.91 -2.23
N VAL A 107 -12.76 -13.49 -1.09
CA VAL A 107 -12.54 -14.94 -0.95
C VAL A 107 -13.82 -15.72 -1.27
N GLY A 108 -14.95 -15.30 -0.69
CA GLY A 108 -16.24 -15.94 -0.93
C GLY A 108 -16.73 -15.86 -2.38
N CYS A 109 -16.32 -14.82 -3.11
CA CYS A 109 -16.64 -14.62 -4.52
C CYS A 109 -15.74 -15.45 -5.46
N ILE A 110 -14.46 -15.57 -5.10
CA ILE A 110 -13.44 -16.23 -5.92
C ILE A 110 -13.53 -17.75 -5.80
N LEU A 111 -13.72 -18.28 -4.60
CA LEU A 111 -13.67 -19.71 -4.32
C LEU A 111 -14.64 -20.55 -5.20
N PRO A 112 -15.92 -20.20 -5.35
CA PRO A 112 -16.83 -20.90 -6.26
C PRO A 112 -16.37 -20.85 -7.72
N ARG A 113 -15.82 -19.70 -8.16
CA ARG A 113 -15.30 -19.53 -9.53
C ARG A 113 -14.06 -20.39 -9.78
N CYS A 114 -13.19 -20.53 -8.79
CA CYS A 114 -12.06 -21.47 -8.87
C CYS A 114 -12.53 -22.90 -9.14
N VAL A 115 -13.54 -23.33 -8.40
CA VAL A 115 -14.13 -24.68 -8.55
C VAL A 115 -14.79 -24.84 -9.93
N GLU A 116 -15.59 -23.87 -10.36
CA GLU A 116 -16.23 -23.87 -11.68
C GLU A 116 -15.18 -23.91 -12.80
N HIS A 117 -14.13 -23.11 -12.66
CA HIS A 117 -13.05 -23.05 -13.65
C HIS A 117 -12.26 -24.36 -13.69
N ALA A 118 -11.92 -24.94 -12.56
CA ALA A 118 -11.26 -26.24 -12.47
C ALA A 118 -12.11 -27.36 -13.13
N LYS A 119 -13.44 -27.31 -12.97
CA LYS A 119 -14.37 -28.19 -13.68
C LYS A 119 -14.37 -27.91 -15.19
N ALA A 120 -14.42 -26.64 -15.59
CA ALA A 120 -14.43 -26.23 -17.00
C ALA A 120 -13.14 -26.65 -17.76
N LEU A 121 -11.99 -26.65 -17.08
CA LEU A 121 -10.74 -27.17 -17.64
C LEU A 121 -10.79 -28.66 -17.98
N ARG A 122 -11.65 -29.43 -17.32
CA ARG A 122 -11.82 -30.88 -17.53
C ARG A 122 -12.97 -31.21 -18.47
N THR A 123 -13.87 -30.25 -18.75
CA THR A 123 -15.02 -30.48 -19.65
C THR A 123 -14.60 -30.49 -21.09
N ARG A 124 -15.30 -31.30 -21.90
CA ARG A 124 -15.12 -31.35 -23.35
C ARG A 124 -15.65 -30.10 -24.03
N PRO A 125 -15.14 -29.73 -25.23
CA PRO A 125 -15.69 -28.64 -26.00
C PRO A 125 -17.21 -28.75 -26.19
N VAL A 126 -17.89 -27.60 -26.20
CA VAL A 126 -19.35 -27.54 -26.30
C VAL A 126 -19.83 -28.07 -27.66
N ASN A 127 -20.92 -28.84 -27.63
CA ASN A 127 -21.52 -29.39 -28.85
C ASN A 127 -21.83 -28.32 -29.89
N ALA A 128 -21.77 -28.70 -31.16
CA ALA A 128 -22.16 -27.83 -32.24
C ALA A 128 -23.65 -27.41 -32.10
N PRO A 129 -23.97 -26.12 -32.29
CA PRO A 129 -25.36 -25.66 -32.33
C PRO A 129 -26.15 -26.37 -33.43
N ARG A 130 -27.47 -26.53 -33.22
CA ARG A 130 -28.33 -27.16 -34.21
C ARG A 130 -28.33 -26.44 -35.56
N ASN A 131 -28.14 -25.14 -35.57
CA ASN A 131 -28.06 -24.32 -36.78
C ASN A 131 -26.82 -23.44 -36.72
N LEU A 132 -25.79 -23.78 -37.52
CA LEU A 132 -24.53 -23.03 -37.62
C LEU A 132 -24.70 -21.72 -38.39
N ALA A 133 -25.67 -21.64 -39.33
CA ALA A 133 -25.94 -20.42 -40.10
C ALA A 133 -26.42 -19.22 -39.25
N ARG A 134 -26.83 -19.47 -38.00
CA ARG A 134 -27.18 -18.38 -37.05
C ARG A 134 -25.97 -17.78 -36.32
N LEU A 135 -24.79 -18.34 -36.53
CA LEU A 135 -23.58 -17.81 -35.93
C LEU A 135 -23.10 -16.57 -36.68
N PRO A 136 -22.44 -15.62 -36.03
CA PRO A 136 -21.95 -14.39 -36.67
C PRO A 136 -21.01 -14.63 -37.84
N HIS A 137 -20.26 -15.70 -37.78
CA HIS A 137 -19.36 -16.14 -38.84
C HIS A 137 -19.72 -17.56 -39.23
N HIS A 138 -20.11 -17.73 -40.49
CA HIS A 138 -20.58 -18.99 -41.03
C HIS A 138 -20.16 -19.09 -42.48
N THR A 139 -19.73 -20.27 -42.91
CA THR A 139 -19.47 -20.58 -44.30
C THR A 139 -19.82 -22.05 -44.56
N GLN A 140 -20.22 -22.36 -45.80
CA GLN A 140 -20.51 -23.70 -46.24
C GLN A 140 -19.81 -23.94 -47.59
N SER A 141 -19.25 -25.14 -47.77
CA SER A 141 -18.58 -25.53 -48.98
C SER A 141 -18.84 -27.02 -49.29
N VAL A 142 -18.75 -27.37 -50.55
CA VAL A 142 -18.75 -28.76 -51.01
C VAL A 142 -17.31 -29.13 -51.30
N VAL A 143 -16.88 -30.28 -50.81
CA VAL A 143 -15.52 -30.81 -51.01
C VAL A 143 -15.65 -32.10 -51.82
N ASP A 144 -15.08 -32.09 -53.04
CA ASP A 144 -15.07 -33.24 -53.91
C ASP A 144 -13.86 -34.15 -53.67
N GLY A 145 -14.07 -35.46 -53.76
CA GLY A 145 -12.98 -36.43 -53.68
C GLY A 145 -12.52 -36.86 -52.28
N GLU A 146 -13.12 -36.32 -51.22
CA GLU A 146 -12.87 -36.76 -49.85
C GLU A 146 -14.15 -37.30 -49.21
N THR A 147 -14.05 -38.39 -48.48
CA THR A 147 -15.15 -38.89 -47.65
C THR A 147 -15.35 -38.04 -46.41
N PRO A 148 -16.53 -38.04 -45.76
CA PRO A 148 -16.77 -37.32 -44.53
C PRO A 148 -15.76 -37.65 -43.41
N ASP A 149 -15.32 -38.90 -43.33
CA ASP A 149 -14.33 -39.34 -42.33
C ASP A 149 -12.92 -38.80 -42.62
N GLU A 150 -12.48 -38.81 -43.88
CA GLU A 150 -11.18 -38.27 -44.28
C GLU A 150 -11.14 -36.76 -44.07
N LEU A 151 -12.20 -36.05 -44.46
CA LEU A 151 -12.32 -34.61 -44.25
C LEU A 151 -12.33 -34.27 -42.75
N ALA A 152 -13.05 -35.03 -41.91
CA ALA A 152 -13.08 -34.85 -40.49
C ALA A 152 -11.69 -35.06 -39.82
N ALA A 153 -10.95 -36.05 -40.28
CA ALA A 153 -9.58 -36.30 -39.83
C ALA A 153 -8.63 -35.15 -40.21
N ARG A 154 -8.74 -34.64 -41.44
CA ARG A 154 -7.96 -33.49 -41.94
C ARG A 154 -8.28 -32.22 -41.16
N VAL A 155 -9.55 -31.87 -41.01
CA VAL A 155 -9.99 -30.70 -40.22
C VAL A 155 -9.51 -30.78 -38.76
N SER A 156 -9.60 -31.95 -38.14
CA SER A 156 -9.10 -32.16 -36.78
C SER A 156 -7.58 -32.00 -36.69
N LYS A 157 -6.82 -32.39 -37.68
CA LYS A 157 -5.36 -32.23 -37.75
C LYS A 157 -4.96 -30.78 -37.98
N GLU A 158 -5.67 -30.03 -38.83
CA GLU A 158 -5.45 -28.60 -39.07
C GLU A 158 -5.77 -27.73 -37.84
N LEU A 159 -6.67 -28.18 -36.97
CA LEU A 159 -7.00 -27.54 -35.70
C LEU A 159 -5.99 -27.89 -34.59
N ARG A 160 -4.75 -28.27 -34.92
CA ARG A 160 -3.68 -28.53 -33.96
C ARG A 160 -3.42 -27.29 -33.09
N GLY A 161 -3.36 -27.49 -31.76
CA GLY A 161 -3.29 -26.40 -30.78
C GLY A 161 -4.65 -25.87 -30.30
N TRP A 162 -5.74 -26.38 -30.87
CA TRP A 162 -7.08 -26.24 -30.33
C TRP A 162 -7.45 -27.47 -29.50
N ARG A 163 -8.35 -27.32 -28.58
CA ARG A 163 -8.98 -28.45 -27.88
C ARG A 163 -10.11 -28.96 -28.78
N VAL A 164 -9.93 -30.12 -29.38
CA VAL A 164 -10.85 -30.67 -30.38
C VAL A 164 -11.62 -31.85 -29.82
N GLU A 165 -12.89 -31.93 -30.12
CA GLU A 165 -13.78 -33.05 -29.84
C GLU A 165 -14.54 -33.39 -31.11
N THR A 166 -14.39 -34.62 -31.60
CA THR A 166 -15.11 -35.15 -32.77
C THR A 166 -16.22 -36.08 -32.31
N ARG A 167 -17.44 -35.83 -32.78
CA ARG A 167 -18.61 -36.66 -32.49
C ARG A 167 -19.26 -37.11 -33.78
N ARG A 168 -19.60 -38.38 -33.86
CA ARG A 168 -20.43 -38.92 -34.92
C ARG A 168 -21.89 -38.78 -34.53
N GLY A 169 -22.75 -38.47 -35.50
CA GLY A 169 -24.18 -38.28 -35.27
C GLY A 169 -24.79 -39.52 -34.63
N ASP A 170 -25.48 -39.31 -33.54
CA ASP A 170 -26.32 -40.30 -32.88
C ASP A 170 -27.64 -40.43 -33.69
N THR A 171 -28.42 -41.49 -33.47
CA THR A 171 -29.74 -41.77 -34.12
C THR A 171 -30.74 -40.60 -34.05
N LYS A 172 -30.43 -39.54 -33.33
CA LYS A 172 -31.18 -38.27 -33.27
C LYS A 172 -30.63 -37.15 -34.17
N SER A 173 -29.56 -37.41 -34.94
CA SER A 173 -29.03 -36.45 -35.89
C SER A 173 -30.01 -36.27 -37.05
N ARG A 174 -30.13 -35.05 -37.58
CA ARG A 174 -31.02 -34.73 -38.72
C ARG A 174 -30.56 -35.36 -40.03
N ARG A 175 -29.31 -35.82 -40.10
CA ARG A 175 -28.69 -36.37 -41.30
C ARG A 175 -27.88 -37.62 -40.96
N GLU A 176 -28.09 -38.66 -41.72
CA GLU A 176 -27.37 -39.91 -41.57
C GLU A 176 -25.89 -39.71 -41.97
N GLY A 177 -24.95 -40.21 -41.18
CA GLY A 177 -23.50 -40.03 -41.43
C GLY A 177 -22.92 -38.67 -41.08
N GLU A 178 -23.65 -37.82 -40.33
CA GLU A 178 -23.15 -36.52 -39.89
C GLU A 178 -21.99 -36.66 -38.85
N ILE A 179 -20.87 -35.96 -39.11
CA ILE A 179 -19.74 -35.82 -38.18
C ILE A 179 -19.66 -34.38 -37.75
N THR A 180 -19.62 -34.12 -36.44
CA THR A 180 -19.43 -32.79 -35.86
C THR A 180 -18.09 -32.69 -35.15
N ILE A 181 -17.36 -31.62 -35.47
CA ILE A 181 -16.10 -31.26 -34.81
C ILE A 181 -16.33 -29.99 -34.02
N SER A 182 -16.02 -30.02 -32.76
CA SER A 182 -16.07 -28.85 -31.85
C SER A 182 -14.66 -28.50 -31.44
N ALA A 183 -14.20 -27.31 -31.74
CA ALA A 183 -12.86 -26.84 -31.39
C ALA A 183 -12.89 -25.56 -30.58
N GLU A 184 -12.07 -25.51 -29.54
CA GLU A 184 -12.00 -24.37 -28.62
C GLU A 184 -10.54 -24.01 -28.32
N LYS A 185 -10.21 -22.69 -28.37
CA LYS A 185 -8.88 -22.15 -28.09
C LYS A 185 -8.98 -21.02 -27.08
N GLY A 186 -7.90 -20.78 -26.29
CA GLY A 186 -7.80 -19.64 -25.40
C GLY A 186 -8.26 -19.92 -23.96
N TYR A 187 -8.22 -21.16 -23.50
CA TYR A 187 -8.51 -21.50 -22.08
C TYR A 187 -7.59 -20.81 -21.09
N LEU A 188 -6.34 -20.47 -21.47
CA LEU A 188 -5.39 -19.75 -20.64
C LEU A 188 -5.90 -18.37 -20.21
N ARG A 189 -6.83 -17.78 -20.95
CA ARG A 189 -7.47 -16.53 -20.53
C ARG A 189 -8.15 -16.65 -19.17
N GLU A 190 -8.97 -17.67 -19.00
CA GLU A 190 -9.71 -17.89 -17.74
C GLU A 190 -8.76 -18.31 -16.64
N PHE A 191 -7.71 -19.05 -16.98
CA PHE A 191 -6.63 -19.35 -16.04
C PHE A 191 -5.90 -18.09 -15.59
N GLY A 192 -5.52 -17.19 -16.51
CA GLY A 192 -4.91 -15.91 -16.19
C GLY A 192 -5.79 -15.04 -15.26
N ASN A 193 -7.10 -15.00 -15.54
CA ASN A 193 -8.05 -14.30 -14.69
C ASN A 193 -8.15 -14.92 -13.28
N LEU A 194 -8.06 -16.24 -13.18
CA LEU A 194 -8.04 -16.94 -11.92
C LEU A 194 -6.77 -16.62 -11.12
N VAL A 195 -5.61 -16.68 -11.78
CA VAL A 195 -4.31 -16.32 -11.17
C VAL A 195 -4.34 -14.89 -10.67
N PHE A 196 -4.85 -13.94 -11.47
CA PHE A 196 -5.02 -12.55 -11.05
C PHE A 196 -5.78 -12.42 -9.73
N HIS A 197 -6.95 -13.04 -9.62
CA HIS A 197 -7.78 -12.95 -8.43
C HIS A 197 -7.18 -13.67 -7.21
N LEU A 198 -6.55 -14.83 -7.41
CA LEU A 198 -5.87 -15.55 -6.32
C LEU A 198 -4.66 -14.77 -5.82
N SER A 199 -3.90 -14.15 -6.72
CA SER A 199 -2.77 -13.30 -6.35
C SER A 199 -3.23 -12.04 -5.61
N LEU A 200 -4.40 -11.49 -5.95
CA LEU A 200 -5.00 -10.38 -5.20
C LEU A 200 -5.34 -10.79 -3.77
N VAL A 201 -5.90 -12.00 -3.56
CA VAL A 201 -6.11 -12.54 -2.21
C VAL A 201 -4.78 -12.73 -1.49
N GLY A 202 -3.77 -13.30 -2.17
CA GLY A 202 -2.43 -13.47 -1.63
C GLY A 202 -1.79 -12.13 -1.22
N LEU A 203 -1.97 -11.08 -2.03
CA LEU A 203 -1.51 -9.73 -1.74
C LEU A 203 -2.16 -9.17 -0.45
N LEU A 204 -3.48 -9.32 -0.33
CA LEU A 204 -4.18 -8.86 0.87
C LEU A 204 -3.74 -9.63 2.12
N ILE A 205 -3.54 -10.95 2.01
CA ILE A 205 -3.01 -11.77 3.12
C ILE A 205 -1.60 -11.30 3.50
N ALA A 206 -0.73 -11.06 2.52
CA ALA A 206 0.63 -10.61 2.76
C ALA A 206 0.66 -9.23 3.46
N ILE A 207 -0.15 -8.27 3.00
CA ILE A 207 -0.27 -6.96 3.65
C ILE A 207 -0.78 -7.11 5.09
N ALA A 208 -1.80 -7.94 5.31
CA ALA A 208 -2.31 -8.20 6.66
C ALA A 208 -1.24 -8.85 7.55
N ALA A 209 -0.48 -9.81 7.03
CA ALA A 209 0.60 -10.47 7.75
C ALA A 209 1.73 -9.48 8.10
N GLY A 210 2.12 -8.59 7.19
CA GLY A 210 3.08 -7.53 7.46
C GLY A 210 2.64 -6.61 8.60
N LYS A 211 1.35 -6.23 8.61
CA LYS A 211 0.79 -5.41 9.70
C LYS A 211 0.60 -6.15 11.03
N LEU A 212 0.39 -7.46 11.01
CA LEU A 212 0.22 -8.25 12.23
C LEU A 212 1.55 -8.64 12.88
N PHE A 213 2.57 -8.91 12.09
CA PHE A 213 3.86 -9.48 12.53
C PHE A 213 5.04 -8.54 12.33
N GLY A 214 4.84 -7.37 11.72
CA GLY A 214 5.85 -6.37 11.50
C GLY A 214 5.89 -5.30 12.58
N TYR A 215 6.92 -4.46 12.54
CA TYR A 215 7.03 -3.25 13.35
C TYR A 215 7.71 -2.13 12.57
N GLU A 216 7.53 -0.92 13.07
CA GLU A 216 8.14 0.30 12.58
C GLU A 216 8.46 1.20 13.76
N GLY A 217 9.73 1.58 13.89
CA GLY A 217 10.20 2.47 14.94
C GLY A 217 11.02 3.61 14.35
N ASN A 218 10.78 4.83 14.81
CA ASN A 218 11.55 6.01 14.43
C ASN A 218 12.45 6.42 15.59
N ARG A 219 13.70 6.76 15.29
CA ARG A 219 14.68 7.25 16.25
C ARG A 219 15.45 8.41 15.67
N ILE A 220 15.49 9.52 16.41
CA ILE A 220 16.37 10.66 16.13
C ILE A 220 17.74 10.37 16.72
N VAL A 221 18.77 10.49 15.90
CA VAL A 221 20.16 10.24 16.27
C VAL A 221 20.99 11.47 15.92
N ILE A 222 21.74 11.98 16.89
CA ILE A 222 22.69 13.07 16.69
C ILE A 222 23.87 12.53 15.86
N ALA A 223 24.26 13.26 14.81
CA ALA A 223 25.41 12.94 13.98
C ALA A 223 26.74 13.24 14.71
N ASN A 224 27.87 13.01 14.05
CA ASN A 224 29.22 13.23 14.55
C ASN A 224 29.60 12.34 15.74
N ASP A 225 29.45 11.01 15.57
CA ASP A 225 29.77 9.98 16.57
C ASP A 225 29.00 10.15 17.90
N GLY A 226 27.80 10.72 17.85
CA GLY A 226 26.89 10.76 18.98
C GLY A 226 26.53 9.35 19.48
N PRO A 227 25.90 9.25 20.67
CA PRO A 227 25.45 7.96 21.18
C PRO A 227 24.44 7.36 20.21
N GLY A 228 24.77 6.24 19.62
CA GLY A 228 23.84 5.47 18.79
C GLY A 228 22.68 4.89 19.59
N PHE A 229 21.98 3.95 19.02
CA PHE A 229 20.91 3.20 19.70
C PHE A 229 20.97 1.73 19.30
N CYS A 230 20.38 0.87 20.16
CA CYS A 230 20.22 -0.55 19.87
C CYS A 230 18.74 -0.92 19.93
N THR A 231 18.25 -1.69 18.96
CA THR A 231 16.84 -2.12 18.84
C THR A 231 16.47 -3.23 19.82
N THR A 232 16.83 -3.10 21.09
CA THR A 232 16.60 -4.12 22.12
C THR A 232 15.24 -4.03 22.79
N SER A 233 14.56 -2.89 22.66
CA SER A 233 13.26 -2.60 23.29
C SER A 233 12.52 -1.52 22.51
N PRO A 234 11.18 -1.56 22.49
CA PRO A 234 10.35 -0.46 21.96
C PRO A 234 10.62 0.91 22.59
N ALA A 235 11.03 0.92 23.87
CA ALA A 235 11.33 2.15 24.61
C ALA A 235 12.55 2.94 24.08
N VAL A 236 13.34 2.35 23.20
CA VAL A 236 14.49 3.03 22.57
C VAL A 236 14.05 4.00 21.48
N PHE A 237 12.88 3.77 20.90
CA PHE A 237 12.35 4.58 19.80
C PHE A 237 11.58 5.80 20.31
N ASP A 238 11.68 6.90 19.59
CA ASP A 238 10.90 8.12 19.85
C ASP A 238 9.43 7.92 19.45
N SER A 239 9.17 7.10 18.43
CA SER A 239 7.85 6.57 18.11
C SER A 239 7.95 5.11 17.66
N PHE A 240 7.03 4.27 18.12
CA PHE A 240 7.03 2.85 17.83
C PHE A 240 5.63 2.33 17.55
N VAL A 241 5.46 1.66 16.42
CA VAL A 241 4.22 1.00 16.02
C VAL A 241 4.52 -0.48 15.79
N ALA A 242 3.88 -1.33 16.58
CA ALA A 242 4.03 -2.78 16.49
C ALA A 242 2.76 -3.44 15.97
N GLY A 243 2.92 -4.54 15.27
CA GLY A 243 1.84 -5.48 14.98
C GLY A 243 1.34 -6.19 16.24
N LEU A 244 0.14 -6.78 16.15
CA LEU A 244 -0.55 -7.39 17.30
C LEU A 244 0.19 -8.56 17.95
N SER A 245 1.12 -9.19 17.25
CA SER A 245 1.88 -10.35 17.74
C SER A 245 3.21 -9.98 18.39
N LEU A 246 3.58 -8.70 18.36
CA LEU A 246 4.86 -8.24 18.88
C LEU A 246 4.67 -7.66 20.28
N ASP A 247 5.20 -8.33 21.28
CA ASP A 247 5.15 -7.91 22.68
C ASP A 247 6.35 -7.05 23.12
N GLY A 248 7.27 -6.77 22.18
CA GLY A 248 8.49 -6.01 22.40
C GLY A 248 9.69 -6.83 22.90
N THR A 249 9.54 -8.15 23.05
CA THR A 249 10.65 -9.02 23.54
C THR A 249 11.38 -9.78 22.42
N GLY A 250 10.81 -9.87 21.22
CA GLY A 250 11.33 -10.65 20.08
C GLY A 250 12.03 -9.81 19.02
N MET A 251 12.46 -8.59 19.32
CA MET A 251 13.13 -7.71 18.35
C MET A 251 14.55 -8.25 18.08
N THR A 252 14.96 -8.23 16.80
CA THR A 252 16.33 -8.58 16.43
C THR A 252 17.26 -7.47 16.90
N PRO A 253 18.27 -7.76 17.76
CA PRO A 253 19.19 -6.73 18.21
C PRO A 253 20.02 -6.19 17.05
N LEU A 254 19.95 -4.89 16.84
CA LEU A 254 20.72 -4.12 15.86
C LEU A 254 21.14 -2.82 16.54
N CYS A 255 22.44 -2.53 16.57
CA CYS A 255 22.96 -1.25 17.04
C CYS A 255 23.36 -0.40 15.84
N VAL A 256 23.02 0.89 15.89
CA VAL A 256 23.35 1.87 14.84
C VAL A 256 23.85 3.16 15.50
N ARG A 257 24.91 3.73 14.96
CA ARG A 257 25.37 5.09 15.26
C ARG A 257 25.67 5.85 13.98
N VAL A 258 25.45 7.15 14.00
CA VAL A 258 25.68 8.04 12.86
C VAL A 258 27.04 8.70 13.01
N LYS A 259 27.95 8.41 12.08
CA LYS A 259 29.30 9.01 12.03
C LYS A 259 29.24 10.41 11.43
N ASN A 260 28.58 10.50 10.28
CA ASN A 260 28.51 11.74 9.53
C ASN A 260 27.15 11.83 8.81
N PHE A 261 26.72 13.04 8.56
CA PHE A 261 25.57 13.32 7.72
C PHE A 261 25.90 14.48 6.78
N GLN A 262 25.42 14.36 5.55
CA GLN A 262 25.55 15.39 4.51
C GLN A 262 24.21 15.59 3.82
N ALA A 263 23.76 16.82 3.76
CA ALA A 263 22.61 17.25 3.00
C ALA A 263 23.06 18.14 1.85
N ASP A 264 22.77 17.73 0.64
CA ASP A 264 23.03 18.52 -0.56
C ASP A 264 21.74 19.23 -1.00
N TYR A 265 21.85 20.52 -1.30
CA TYR A 265 20.75 21.37 -1.71
C TYR A 265 21.09 22.11 -3.00
N LEU A 266 20.08 22.29 -3.84
CA LEU A 266 20.15 23.18 -4.99
C LEU A 266 20.22 24.65 -4.52
N GLU A 267 20.66 25.56 -5.38
CA GLU A 267 20.69 27.02 -5.10
C GLU A 267 19.33 27.59 -4.65
N THR A 268 18.25 26.92 -5.05
CA THR A 268 16.87 27.27 -4.65
C THR A 268 16.50 26.86 -3.22
N GLY A 269 17.39 26.13 -2.51
CA GLY A 269 17.09 25.52 -1.21
C GLY A 269 16.34 24.19 -1.28
N GLN A 270 16.02 23.69 -2.47
CA GLN A 270 15.41 22.38 -2.60
C GLN A 270 16.46 21.29 -2.31
N ALA A 271 16.06 20.29 -1.51
CA ALA A 271 16.91 19.13 -1.22
C ALA A 271 17.20 18.34 -2.50
N GLU A 272 18.47 18.01 -2.73
CA GLU A 272 18.94 17.19 -3.84
C GLU A 272 19.23 15.76 -3.37
N MET A 273 20.04 15.61 -2.32
CA MET A 273 20.41 14.30 -1.77
C MET A 273 20.72 14.40 -0.27
N PHE A 274 20.32 13.37 0.45
CA PHE A 274 20.73 13.15 1.85
C PHE A 274 21.53 11.87 1.95
N THR A 275 22.72 11.97 2.54
CA THR A 275 23.66 10.87 2.71
C THR A 275 24.10 10.80 4.17
N SER A 276 24.10 9.60 4.75
CA SER A 276 24.57 9.38 6.11
C SER A 276 25.54 8.21 6.15
N ASP A 277 26.73 8.45 6.69
CA ASP A 277 27.68 7.40 7.02
C ASP A 277 27.37 6.88 8.42
N ILE A 278 27.10 5.60 8.51
CA ILE A 278 26.70 4.94 9.75
C ILE A 278 27.63 3.78 10.07
N SER A 279 27.78 3.49 11.36
CA SER A 279 28.34 2.22 11.84
C SER A 279 27.22 1.40 12.44
N TYR A 280 27.25 0.08 12.25
CA TYR A 280 26.25 -0.83 12.77
C TYR A 280 26.84 -2.13 13.29
N GLN A 281 26.13 -2.80 14.19
CA GLN A 281 26.41 -4.15 14.69
C GLN A 281 25.14 -4.98 14.65
N ALA A 282 25.23 -6.23 14.20
CA ALA A 282 24.11 -7.19 14.22
C ALA A 282 24.62 -8.63 14.32
N GLY A 283 23.85 -9.52 14.93
CA GLY A 283 24.22 -10.92 15.10
C GLY A 283 25.53 -11.08 15.87
N ASP A 284 26.48 -11.84 15.34
CA ASP A 284 27.78 -12.14 15.97
C ASP A 284 28.64 -10.90 16.20
N ASP A 285 28.41 -9.81 15.46
CA ASP A 285 29.13 -8.55 15.64
C ASP A 285 28.83 -7.91 17.01
N LEU A 286 27.65 -8.15 17.58
CA LEU A 286 27.27 -7.68 18.91
C LEU A 286 28.04 -8.37 20.05
N GLU A 287 28.37 -9.67 19.88
CA GLU A 287 29.14 -10.43 20.86
C GLU A 287 30.64 -10.08 20.78
N SER A 288 31.13 -9.79 19.56
CA SER A 288 32.53 -9.45 19.31
C SER A 288 32.84 -7.95 19.39
N ASP A 289 31.83 -7.11 19.70
CA ASP A 289 31.91 -5.65 19.66
C ASP A 289 32.53 -5.09 18.35
N THR A 290 32.19 -5.74 17.23
CA THR A 290 32.73 -5.37 15.93
C THR A 290 31.76 -4.44 15.21
N TRP A 291 32.19 -3.21 14.92
CA TRP A 291 31.41 -2.24 14.16
C TRP A 291 31.74 -2.32 12.68
N ARG A 292 30.70 -2.32 11.83
CA ARG A 292 30.81 -2.27 10.38
C ARG A 292 30.32 -0.93 9.88
N ASP A 293 31.03 -0.36 8.94
CA ASP A 293 30.69 0.93 8.34
C ASP A 293 29.92 0.74 7.04
N THR A 294 28.95 1.60 6.81
CA THR A 294 28.21 1.69 5.54
C THR A 294 27.61 3.07 5.36
N THR A 295 27.24 3.38 4.13
CA THR A 295 26.56 4.63 3.78
C THR A 295 25.10 4.33 3.44
N ILE A 296 24.18 5.07 4.01
CA ILE A 296 22.75 5.04 3.67
C ILE A 296 22.33 6.35 3.01
N GLN A 297 21.38 6.26 2.08
CA GLN A 297 20.82 7.41 1.37
C GLN A 297 19.30 7.29 1.31
N VAL A 298 18.65 8.36 0.92
CA VAL A 298 17.21 8.31 0.61
C VAL A 298 16.96 7.21 -0.43
N ASN A 299 16.00 6.33 -0.17
CA ASN A 299 15.67 5.12 -0.97
C ASN A 299 16.75 4.02 -1.01
N HIS A 300 17.89 4.18 -0.32
CA HIS A 300 18.94 3.16 -0.22
C HIS A 300 19.18 2.80 1.27
N PRO A 301 18.26 2.05 1.90
CA PRO A 301 18.37 1.69 3.31
C PRO A 301 19.42 0.61 3.56
N LEU A 302 19.97 0.57 4.77
CA LEU A 302 20.65 -0.61 5.28
C LEU A 302 19.63 -1.76 5.42
N ARG A 303 20.00 -2.94 4.94
CA ARG A 303 19.19 -4.17 5.05
C ARG A 303 19.99 -5.22 5.78
N ILE A 304 19.58 -5.55 6.98
CA ILE A 304 20.31 -6.48 7.82
C ILE A 304 19.37 -7.21 8.79
N ALA A 305 19.63 -8.48 9.04
CA ALA A 305 18.93 -9.31 10.02
C ALA A 305 17.38 -9.32 9.86
N GLY A 306 16.87 -9.11 8.64
CA GLY A 306 15.43 -9.01 8.35
C GLY A 306 14.86 -7.61 8.50
N ASP A 307 15.63 -6.67 9.05
CA ASP A 307 15.24 -5.28 9.25
C ASP A 307 15.77 -4.37 8.16
N ARG A 308 15.22 -3.18 8.09
CA ARG A 308 15.67 -2.08 7.23
C ARG A 308 15.79 -0.81 8.03
N VAL A 309 16.91 -0.13 7.85
CA VAL A 309 17.14 1.19 8.44
C VAL A 309 17.10 2.22 7.32
N TYR A 310 16.07 3.04 7.33
CA TYR A 310 15.85 4.11 6.37
C TYR A 310 16.30 5.45 6.93
N LEU A 311 16.90 6.27 6.07
CA LEU A 311 17.10 7.69 6.32
C LEU A 311 15.82 8.44 5.93
N GLN A 312 15.05 8.91 6.93
CA GLN A 312 13.74 9.55 6.74
C GLN A 312 13.83 11.06 6.60
N GLY A 313 14.78 11.66 7.29
CA GLY A 313 14.94 13.11 7.29
C GLY A 313 16.08 13.52 8.21
N HIS A 314 16.28 14.83 8.32
CA HIS A 314 17.28 15.42 9.18
C HIS A 314 16.79 16.75 9.76
N GLY A 315 17.59 17.32 10.62
CA GLY A 315 17.42 18.65 11.18
C GLY A 315 18.65 19.05 12.00
N TYR A 316 18.51 20.09 12.78
CA TYR A 316 19.62 20.66 13.53
C TYR A 316 19.38 20.55 15.04
N ALA A 317 20.44 20.23 15.76
CA ALA A 317 20.50 20.16 17.21
C ALA A 317 21.45 21.24 17.73
N PRO A 318 20.93 22.40 18.16
CA PRO A 318 21.71 23.43 18.82
C PRO A 318 22.36 22.91 20.11
N THR A 319 23.57 23.37 20.37
CA THR A 319 24.32 23.09 21.60
C THR A 319 24.44 24.35 22.42
N PHE A 320 24.05 24.25 23.68
CA PHE A 320 24.21 25.33 24.63
C PHE A 320 25.01 24.87 25.85
N THR A 321 25.87 25.79 26.33
CA THR A 321 26.58 25.63 27.59
C THR A 321 26.09 26.69 28.58
N VAL A 322 25.55 26.24 29.70
CA VAL A 322 25.17 27.08 30.83
C VAL A 322 26.26 27.01 31.87
N THR A 323 26.86 28.16 32.22
CA THR A 323 27.82 28.31 33.35
C THR A 323 27.09 28.92 34.51
N PHE A 324 26.99 28.18 35.62
CA PHE A 324 26.34 28.62 36.85
C PHE A 324 27.24 29.54 37.67
N PRO A 325 26.70 30.31 38.65
CA PRO A 325 27.48 31.26 39.45
C PRO A 325 28.65 30.65 40.23
N ASN A 326 28.64 29.35 40.47
CA ASN A 326 29.77 28.63 41.10
C ASN A 326 30.89 28.27 40.11
N GLY A 327 30.74 28.58 38.82
CA GLY A 327 31.68 28.29 37.75
C GLY A 327 31.52 26.89 37.10
N GLU A 328 30.63 26.04 37.61
CA GLU A 328 30.34 24.76 36.98
C GLU A 328 29.48 24.94 35.72
N THR A 329 29.67 24.04 34.76
CA THR A 329 29.00 24.10 33.47
C THR A 329 28.09 22.89 33.23
N ARG A 330 27.03 23.11 32.45
CA ARG A 330 26.19 22.08 31.85
C ARG A 330 26.11 22.34 30.35
N THR A 331 26.48 21.36 29.57
CA THR A 331 26.39 21.43 28.10
C THR A 331 25.38 20.40 27.64
N GLU A 332 24.41 20.84 26.85
CA GLU A 332 23.37 20.00 26.28
C GLU A 332 23.28 20.26 24.76
N THR A 333 23.08 19.19 24.01
CA THR A 333 22.78 19.21 22.58
C THR A 333 21.44 18.53 22.39
N LEU A 334 20.43 19.23 21.88
CA LEU A 334 19.10 18.70 21.73
C LEU A 334 18.53 19.07 20.38
N GLN A 335 17.84 18.11 19.73
CA GLN A 335 17.17 18.32 18.46
C GLN A 335 16.06 19.38 18.57
N TRP A 336 16.05 20.34 17.66
CA TRP A 336 14.98 21.29 17.50
C TRP A 336 14.11 20.94 16.29
N ARG A 337 12.81 21.22 16.38
CA ARG A 337 11.83 20.86 15.35
C ARG A 337 11.90 21.87 14.20
N PRO A 338 12.12 21.43 12.94
CA PRO A 338 11.98 22.31 11.78
C PRO A 338 10.51 22.76 11.62
N ASP A 339 10.27 24.05 11.72
CA ASP A 339 8.96 24.68 11.50
C ASP A 339 8.74 24.97 10.01
N ASP A 340 9.82 25.28 9.29
CA ASP A 340 9.83 25.45 7.84
C ASP A 340 10.72 24.40 7.18
N ALA A 341 10.12 23.56 6.36
CA ALA A 341 10.82 22.50 5.64
C ALA A 341 11.70 23.01 4.48
N THR A 342 11.55 24.28 4.08
CA THR A 342 12.31 24.88 2.98
C THR A 342 13.59 25.54 3.46
N THR A 343 13.54 26.23 4.58
CA THR A 343 14.67 27.01 5.12
C THR A 343 15.24 26.43 6.40
N PHE A 344 14.61 25.38 6.94
CA PHE A 344 14.97 24.73 8.22
C PHE A 344 15.02 25.68 9.41
N LEU A 345 14.28 26.80 9.38
CA LEU A 345 14.01 27.55 10.61
C LEU A 345 13.36 26.60 11.60
N SER A 346 13.98 26.44 12.76
CA SER A 346 13.60 25.43 13.75
C SER A 346 13.26 26.07 15.08
N SER A 347 12.33 25.48 15.84
CA SER A 347 12.00 25.88 17.19
C SER A 347 12.29 24.76 18.19
N GLY A 348 12.59 25.13 19.42
CA GLY A 348 12.84 24.16 20.48
C GLY A 348 13.02 24.77 21.85
N ALA A 349 13.09 23.89 22.85
CA ALA A 349 13.30 24.25 24.23
C ALA A 349 14.31 23.34 24.90
N MET A 350 15.12 23.90 25.79
CA MET A 350 16.11 23.16 26.57
C MET A 350 15.98 23.50 28.05
N ARG A 351 16.35 22.57 28.91
CA ARG A 351 16.24 22.73 30.38
C ARG A 351 17.50 22.26 31.03
N PHE A 352 18.07 23.11 31.92
CA PHE A 352 19.32 22.87 32.61
C PHE A 352 19.09 22.86 34.12
N ASP A 353 19.44 21.76 34.75
CA ASP A 353 19.40 21.64 36.21
C ASP A 353 20.72 22.11 36.80
N PRO A 354 20.70 22.89 37.87
CA PRO A 354 21.92 23.29 38.55
C PRO A 354 22.76 22.08 39.00
N PRO A 355 24.09 22.25 39.13
CA PRO A 355 24.98 21.20 39.61
C PRO A 355 24.56 20.67 40.98
N GLY A 356 24.78 19.37 41.21
CA GLY A 356 24.44 18.71 42.47
C GLY A 356 25.21 19.32 43.63
N GLY A 357 24.49 19.64 44.74
CA GLY A 357 25.09 20.23 45.94
C GLY A 357 25.29 21.75 45.91
N MET A 358 25.00 22.42 44.79
CA MET A 358 25.06 23.89 44.71
C MET A 358 23.99 24.56 45.58
N TYR A 359 22.81 23.97 45.63
CA TYR A 359 21.70 24.46 46.45
C TYR A 359 21.34 23.43 47.53
N PRO A 360 21.05 23.87 48.78
CA PRO A 360 20.91 22.97 49.92
C PRO A 360 19.63 22.11 49.87
N ASP A 361 18.58 22.63 49.23
CA ASP A 361 17.32 21.93 49.14
C ASP A 361 16.77 21.92 47.71
N THR A 362 15.76 21.08 47.48
CA THR A 362 15.15 20.89 46.18
C THR A 362 14.39 22.13 45.69
N ASP A 363 13.78 22.89 46.59
CA ASP A 363 13.01 24.08 46.20
C ASP A 363 13.91 25.23 45.77
N GLU A 364 15.05 25.41 46.42
CA GLU A 364 16.07 26.37 45.98
C GLU A 364 16.71 25.94 44.65
N ARG A 365 16.96 24.65 44.48
CA ARG A 365 17.44 24.12 43.20
C ARG A 365 16.44 24.41 42.06
N ARG A 366 15.14 24.15 42.24
CA ARG A 366 14.08 24.42 41.26
C ARG A 366 14.02 25.89 40.87
N LYS A 367 14.11 26.81 41.81
CA LYS A 367 14.10 28.25 41.54
C LYS A 367 15.28 28.74 40.71
N ASN A 368 16.34 27.95 40.65
CA ASN A 368 17.58 28.27 39.94
C ASN A 368 17.83 27.40 38.71
N GLN A 369 16.85 26.61 38.28
CA GLN A 369 16.90 25.95 36.99
C GLN A 369 16.85 26.98 35.85
N ILE A 370 17.53 26.69 34.75
CA ILE A 370 17.56 27.55 33.57
C ILE A 370 16.80 26.82 32.43
N ALA A 371 15.95 27.55 31.73
CA ALA A 371 15.33 27.05 30.52
C ALA A 371 15.55 28.03 29.35
N ILE A 372 15.68 27.49 28.17
CA ILE A 372 15.89 28.22 26.92
C ILE A 372 14.78 27.80 25.98
N GLU A 373 14.12 28.75 25.32
CA GLU A 373 13.14 28.48 24.28
C GLU A 373 13.36 29.48 23.13
N GLY A 374 13.30 29.06 21.90
CA GLY A 374 13.48 29.99 20.80
C GLY A 374 13.55 29.38 19.43
N LEU A 375 14.19 30.14 18.52
CA LEU A 375 14.36 29.81 17.12
C LEU A 375 15.85 29.59 16.81
N PHE A 376 16.11 28.64 15.92
CA PHE A 376 17.41 28.38 15.31
C PHE A 376 17.28 28.56 13.80
N ALA A 377 18.19 29.31 13.18
CA ALA A 377 18.30 29.43 11.74
C ALA A 377 19.66 28.91 11.27
N PRO A 378 19.71 27.94 10.34
CA PRO A 378 20.99 27.44 9.79
C PRO A 378 21.69 28.46 8.90
N THR A 379 20.97 29.33 8.22
CA THR A 379 21.49 30.50 7.50
C THR A 379 20.66 31.72 7.91
N ALA A 380 21.14 32.43 8.89
CA ALA A 380 20.42 33.50 9.56
C ALA A 380 20.14 34.69 8.66
N LEU A 381 18.92 35.22 8.76
CA LEU A 381 18.52 36.48 8.14
C LEU A 381 17.75 37.28 9.19
N PHE A 382 18.26 38.47 9.53
CA PHE A 382 17.66 39.33 10.52
C PHE A 382 16.84 40.46 9.89
N HIS A 383 15.61 40.61 10.34
CA HIS A 383 14.75 41.74 10.07
C HIS A 383 14.58 42.55 11.37
N GLY A 384 15.52 43.45 11.64
CA GLY A 384 15.67 44.03 12.96
C GLY A 384 16.11 42.99 14.00
N ASN A 385 15.31 42.73 15.03
CA ASN A 385 15.57 41.68 16.02
C ASN A 385 14.87 40.35 15.70
N LEU A 386 14.14 40.28 14.58
CA LEU A 386 13.43 39.05 14.20
C LEU A 386 14.36 38.15 13.37
N LEU A 387 14.65 36.97 13.89
CA LEU A 387 15.39 35.93 13.18
C LEU A 387 14.47 35.19 12.20
N SER A 388 14.94 35.00 11.01
CA SER A 388 14.42 34.07 9.99
C SER A 388 15.57 33.27 9.38
N SER A 389 15.27 32.28 8.57
CA SER A 389 16.30 31.54 7.83
C SER A 389 16.10 31.76 6.31
N SER A 390 17.21 31.97 5.60
CA SER A 390 17.18 32.20 4.16
C SER A 390 17.53 30.97 3.33
N TYR A 391 18.19 29.98 3.93
CA TYR A 391 18.67 28.77 3.25
C TYR A 391 18.78 27.59 4.22
N PRO A 392 18.52 26.35 3.76
CA PRO A 392 18.45 25.18 4.65
C PRO A 392 19.81 24.68 5.16
N ALA A 393 20.91 24.95 4.49
CA ALA A 393 22.23 24.50 4.93
C ALA A 393 22.79 25.39 6.05
N MET A 394 23.68 24.83 6.86
CA MET A 394 24.31 25.52 8.00
C MET A 394 25.48 26.41 7.53
N ASN A 395 25.16 27.52 6.85
CA ASN A 395 26.17 28.45 6.34
C ASN A 395 26.50 29.58 7.30
N ASP A 396 25.50 30.10 8.00
CA ASP A 396 25.63 31.21 8.95
C ASP A 396 24.61 31.01 10.11
N PRO A 397 24.87 30.03 11.02
CA PRO A 397 23.92 29.67 12.05
C PRO A 397 23.77 30.74 13.12
N ALA A 398 22.53 30.97 13.56
CA ALA A 398 22.22 31.83 14.70
C ALA A 398 20.98 31.38 15.43
N VAL A 399 20.84 31.83 16.67
CA VAL A 399 19.65 31.61 17.52
C VAL A 399 19.04 32.90 17.98
N ALA A 400 17.72 32.91 18.13
CA ALA A 400 16.97 33.94 18.84
C ALA A 400 16.25 33.26 20.00
N ILE A 401 16.70 33.49 21.22
CA ILE A 401 16.24 32.73 22.38
C ILE A 401 15.71 33.63 23.48
N ASP A 402 14.70 33.11 24.19
CA ASP A 402 14.22 33.58 25.47
C ASP A 402 14.86 32.71 26.55
N ILE A 403 15.49 33.35 27.55
CA ILE A 403 16.09 32.67 28.68
C ILE A 403 15.18 32.85 29.90
N TYR A 404 14.85 31.74 30.52
CA TYR A 404 13.99 31.67 31.69
C TYR A 404 14.76 31.12 32.89
N LYS A 405 14.37 31.55 34.09
CA LYS A 405 14.86 31.03 35.37
C LYS A 405 13.69 30.66 36.27
N GLY A 406 13.76 29.50 36.91
CA GLY A 406 12.72 29.01 37.83
C GLY A 406 12.43 27.53 37.63
N ASP A 407 11.29 27.10 38.12
CA ASP A 407 10.85 25.70 38.02
C ASP A 407 10.53 25.31 36.56
N THR A 408 11.35 24.46 36.00
CA THR A 408 11.20 23.96 34.65
C THR A 408 10.28 22.73 34.55
N GLY A 409 9.85 22.17 35.69
CA GLY A 409 9.02 20.98 35.78
C GLY A 409 9.78 19.66 35.67
N LEU A 410 11.10 19.65 35.60
CA LEU A 410 11.92 18.42 35.48
C LEU A 410 11.70 17.44 36.65
N ASP A 411 11.43 17.95 37.85
CA ASP A 411 11.26 17.15 39.07
C ASP A 411 9.82 16.62 39.26
N THR A 412 8.90 16.88 38.36
CA THR A 412 7.48 16.50 38.52
C THR A 412 7.18 15.06 38.13
N GLY A 413 8.06 14.41 37.36
CA GLY A 413 7.82 13.09 36.76
C GLY A 413 6.74 13.07 35.67
N ASN A 414 6.19 14.21 35.32
CA ASN A 414 5.21 14.32 34.25
C ASN A 414 5.90 14.44 32.88
N PRO A 415 5.34 13.84 31.82
CA PRO A 415 5.82 14.04 30.47
C PRO A 415 5.79 15.52 30.09
N GLN A 416 6.85 16.00 29.45
CA GLN A 416 6.97 17.36 28.94
C GLN A 416 7.30 17.38 27.46
N SER A 417 6.86 18.44 26.77
CA SER A 417 7.29 18.70 25.41
C SER A 417 8.80 18.90 25.34
N LEU A 418 9.45 18.29 24.36
CA LEU A 418 10.87 18.55 24.07
C LEU A 418 11.07 19.88 23.33
N PHE A 419 10.01 20.44 22.74
CA PHE A 419 10.11 21.58 21.83
C PHE A 419 9.54 22.88 22.42
N GLU A 420 8.80 22.79 23.54
CA GLU A 420 8.12 23.94 24.16
C GLU A 420 8.26 23.88 25.68
N LEU A 421 8.34 25.04 26.32
CA LEU A 421 8.27 25.15 27.78
C LEU A 421 6.81 25.05 28.24
N ASN A 422 6.65 24.65 29.49
CA ASN A 422 5.33 24.55 30.10
C ASN A 422 4.73 25.95 30.35
N THR A 423 3.81 26.37 29.48
CA THR A 423 3.15 27.67 29.54
C THR A 423 2.41 27.91 30.86
N GLU A 424 1.95 26.86 31.53
CA GLU A 424 1.29 27.00 32.85
C GLU A 424 2.26 27.43 33.92
N LEU A 425 3.50 26.90 33.96
CA LEU A 425 4.54 27.33 34.88
C LEU A 425 4.95 28.80 34.64
N ILE A 426 4.99 29.23 33.38
CA ILE A 426 5.25 30.63 33.02
C ILE A 426 4.10 31.52 33.51
N ASN A 427 2.85 31.16 33.26
CA ASN A 427 1.68 31.92 33.68
C ASN A 427 1.52 32.02 35.21
N GLN A 428 1.95 30.97 35.93
CA GLN A 428 1.97 30.95 37.40
C GLN A 428 3.13 31.76 37.99
N GLY A 429 4.05 32.27 37.17
CA GLY A 429 5.23 32.98 37.63
C GLY A 429 6.28 32.10 38.31
N ARG A 430 6.17 30.75 38.14
CA ARG A 430 7.16 29.79 38.66
C ARG A 430 8.38 29.69 37.75
N LEU A 431 8.21 29.95 36.47
CA LEU A 431 9.26 30.04 35.44
C LEU A 431 9.22 31.45 34.85
N VAL A 432 10.24 32.26 35.13
CA VAL A 432 10.25 33.70 34.82
C VAL A 432 11.27 34.02 33.75
N LYS A 433 10.83 34.71 32.72
CA LYS A 433 11.71 35.18 31.64
C LYS A 433 12.72 36.21 32.22
N GLN A 434 13.99 35.99 31.94
CA GLN A 434 15.10 36.82 32.36
C GLN A 434 15.59 37.74 31.26
N ASP A 435 15.74 37.18 30.03
CA ASP A 435 16.29 37.93 28.89
C ASP A 435 15.78 37.40 27.57
N ARG A 436 15.95 38.18 26.49
CA ARG A 436 15.76 37.78 25.11
C ARG A 436 16.95 38.24 24.28
N VAL A 437 17.67 37.31 23.67
CA VAL A 437 18.92 37.57 22.98
C VAL A 437 19.01 36.84 21.66
N ASN A 438 19.74 37.44 20.72
CA ASN A 438 20.20 36.77 19.49
C ASN A 438 21.68 36.45 19.70
N LEU A 439 22.09 35.20 19.39
CA LEU A 439 23.46 34.75 19.57
C LEU A 439 23.94 34.03 18.30
N PHE A 440 25.18 34.34 17.95
CA PHE A 440 25.97 33.56 16.98
C PHE A 440 26.83 32.51 17.73
N PRO A 441 27.37 31.49 17.03
CA PRO A 441 28.22 30.49 17.67
C PRO A 441 29.40 31.10 18.42
N GLY A 442 29.56 30.70 19.70
CA GLY A 442 30.56 31.21 20.60
C GLY A 442 30.12 32.43 21.42
N GLU A 443 29.03 33.09 21.06
CA GLU A 443 28.51 34.24 21.85
C GLU A 443 27.73 33.77 23.07
N SER A 444 27.64 34.66 24.07
CA SER A 444 26.97 34.38 25.36
C SER A 444 26.21 35.57 25.91
N ALA A 445 25.14 35.27 26.64
CA ALA A 445 24.38 36.20 27.47
C ALA A 445 24.66 35.93 28.94
N THR A 446 24.79 37.00 29.75
CA THR A 446 25.04 36.89 31.19
C THR A 446 23.82 37.44 31.94
N LEU A 447 23.23 36.63 32.79
CA LEU A 447 22.08 37.00 33.63
C LEU A 447 22.52 37.80 34.85
N ALA A 448 21.56 38.46 35.50
CA ALA A 448 21.83 39.33 36.67
C ALA A 448 22.47 38.61 37.86
N ASP A 449 22.29 37.31 37.98
CA ASP A 449 22.88 36.48 39.06
C ASP A 449 24.29 35.94 38.70
N GLY A 450 24.81 36.28 37.52
CA GLY A 450 26.10 35.80 37.04
C GLY A 450 26.05 34.50 36.24
N THR A 451 24.86 33.89 36.07
CA THR A 451 24.69 32.74 35.16
C THR A 451 24.95 33.15 33.71
N GLN A 452 25.77 32.40 33.00
CA GLN A 452 26.08 32.66 31.60
C GLN A 452 25.48 31.56 30.71
N VAL A 453 24.81 31.96 29.66
CA VAL A 453 24.26 31.06 28.61
C VAL A 453 25.00 31.31 27.31
N ARG A 454 25.75 30.32 26.83
CA ARG A 454 26.52 30.40 25.60
C ARG A 454 25.91 29.48 24.53
N PHE A 455 25.80 29.98 23.31
CA PHE A 455 25.47 29.18 22.13
C PHE A 455 26.77 28.65 21.52
N ASP A 456 27.00 27.33 21.54
CA ASP A 456 28.23 26.72 21.06
C ASP A 456 28.18 26.40 19.57
N GLY A 457 27.01 26.50 18.94
CA GLY A 457 26.74 26.11 17.54
C GLY A 457 25.68 25.02 17.46
N ALA A 458 25.60 24.35 16.33
CA ALA A 458 24.65 23.25 16.14
C ALA A 458 25.31 22.09 15.39
N VAL A 459 24.76 20.90 15.57
CA VAL A 459 25.13 19.70 14.82
C VAL A 459 23.90 19.14 14.11
N ASP A 460 24.13 18.31 13.08
CA ASP A 460 23.04 17.63 12.42
C ASP A 460 22.48 16.50 13.29
N PHE A 461 21.18 16.26 13.19
CA PHE A 461 20.58 15.00 13.59
C PHE A 461 19.90 14.35 12.38
N VAL A 462 19.77 13.05 12.42
CA VAL A 462 19.04 12.27 11.42
C VAL A 462 17.88 11.52 12.07
N ASN A 463 16.77 11.43 11.35
CA ASN A 463 15.67 10.56 11.74
C ASN A 463 15.84 9.23 11.00
N LEU A 464 16.14 8.19 11.75
CA LEU A 464 16.26 6.82 11.27
C LEU A 464 14.97 6.05 11.56
N GLN A 465 14.42 5.40 10.53
CA GLN A 465 13.30 4.49 10.68
C GLN A 465 13.79 3.05 10.57
N VAL A 466 13.58 2.27 11.61
CA VAL A 466 13.79 0.81 11.58
C VAL A 466 12.46 0.13 11.31
N SER A 467 12.42 -0.69 10.28
CA SER A 467 11.20 -1.37 9.83
C SER A 467 11.47 -2.85 9.62
N HIS A 468 10.61 -3.67 10.21
CA HIS A 468 10.56 -5.12 10.01
C HIS A 468 9.25 -5.51 9.33
N ASP A 469 9.31 -6.07 8.12
CA ASP A 469 8.14 -6.60 7.42
C ASP A 469 8.45 -8.00 6.86
N PRO A 470 8.04 -9.06 7.57
CA PRO A 470 8.30 -10.45 7.15
C PRO A 470 7.50 -10.84 5.89
N ALA A 471 6.48 -10.09 5.54
CA ALA A 471 5.61 -10.40 4.42
C ALA A 471 5.99 -9.69 3.10
N GLN A 472 6.98 -8.81 3.09
CA GLN A 472 7.32 -7.97 1.94
C GLN A 472 7.63 -8.76 0.67
N VAL A 473 8.36 -9.87 0.77
CA VAL A 473 8.65 -10.75 -0.38
C VAL A 473 7.36 -11.33 -0.94
N TRP A 474 6.41 -11.71 -0.09
CA TRP A 474 5.12 -12.25 -0.50
C TRP A 474 4.23 -11.18 -1.16
N VAL A 475 4.32 -9.93 -0.72
CA VAL A 475 3.69 -8.78 -1.41
C VAL A 475 4.23 -8.66 -2.83
N LEU A 476 5.55 -8.69 -3.02
CA LEU A 476 6.18 -8.61 -4.33
C LEU A 476 5.79 -9.78 -5.24
N VAL A 477 5.89 -11.03 -4.73
CA VAL A 477 5.51 -12.23 -5.48
C VAL A 477 4.04 -12.18 -5.89
N SER A 478 3.16 -11.77 -4.97
CA SER A 478 1.73 -11.64 -5.25
C SER A 478 1.45 -10.55 -6.30
N ALA A 479 2.13 -9.42 -6.24
CA ALA A 479 1.99 -8.35 -7.21
C ALA A 479 2.45 -8.76 -8.61
N LEU A 480 3.62 -9.40 -8.72
CA LEU A 480 4.14 -9.88 -10.00
C LEU A 480 3.27 -10.97 -10.63
N THR A 481 2.79 -11.92 -9.83
CA THR A 481 1.88 -12.97 -10.32
C THR A 481 0.52 -12.42 -10.70
N MET A 482 0.03 -11.40 -9.99
CA MET A 482 -1.19 -10.67 -10.32
C MET A 482 -1.07 -9.98 -11.68
N MET A 483 0.03 -9.28 -11.95
CA MET A 483 0.29 -8.63 -13.24
C MET A 483 0.42 -9.65 -14.38
N ALA A 484 1.14 -10.75 -14.15
CA ALA A 484 1.28 -11.81 -15.14
C ALA A 484 -0.08 -12.45 -15.47
N GLY A 485 -0.90 -12.74 -14.45
CA GLY A 485 -2.25 -13.26 -14.61
C GLY A 485 -3.17 -12.32 -15.40
N LEU A 486 -3.10 -11.03 -15.10
CA LEU A 486 -3.84 -10.00 -15.81
C LEU A 486 -3.43 -9.93 -17.29
N LEU A 487 -2.12 -9.89 -17.56
CA LEU A 487 -1.58 -9.85 -18.92
C LEU A 487 -2.05 -11.06 -19.74
N VAL A 488 -1.93 -12.26 -19.19
CA VAL A 488 -2.42 -13.49 -19.83
C VAL A 488 -3.93 -13.40 -20.10
N SER A 489 -4.70 -12.89 -19.13
CA SER A 489 -6.15 -12.75 -19.29
C SER A 489 -6.57 -11.72 -20.35
N LEU A 490 -5.78 -10.67 -20.56
CA LEU A 490 -6.08 -9.62 -21.55
C LEU A 490 -5.61 -10.01 -22.98
N VAL A 491 -4.43 -10.60 -23.09
CA VAL A 491 -3.83 -10.91 -24.41
C VAL A 491 -4.49 -12.12 -25.07
N ILE A 492 -4.86 -13.13 -24.29
CA ILE A 492 -5.38 -14.36 -24.84
C ILE A 492 -6.86 -14.25 -25.17
N LYS A 493 -7.18 -14.43 -26.47
CA LYS A 493 -8.54 -14.39 -27.00
C LYS A 493 -9.18 -15.77 -26.98
N ARG A 494 -10.43 -15.88 -26.52
CA ARG A 494 -11.18 -17.15 -26.54
C ARG A 494 -12.00 -17.28 -27.81
N ARG A 495 -11.74 -18.36 -28.56
CA ARG A 495 -12.34 -18.66 -29.86
C ARG A 495 -12.99 -20.02 -29.81
N ARG A 496 -14.13 -20.15 -30.50
CA ARG A 496 -14.84 -21.41 -30.77
C ARG A 496 -15.11 -21.56 -32.23
N VAL A 497 -14.87 -22.75 -32.73
CA VAL A 497 -15.17 -23.14 -34.11
C VAL A 497 -15.85 -24.49 -34.07
N TRP A 498 -16.84 -24.63 -34.89
CA TRP A 498 -17.54 -25.88 -35.12
C TRP A 498 -17.51 -26.20 -36.63
N ALA A 499 -17.27 -27.46 -36.95
CA ALA A 499 -17.44 -28.00 -38.29
C ALA A 499 -18.49 -29.08 -38.23
N ARG A 500 -19.42 -29.06 -39.21
CA ARG A 500 -20.40 -30.08 -39.44
C ARG A 500 -20.16 -30.62 -40.82
N ILE A 501 -19.91 -31.94 -40.95
CA ILE A 501 -19.53 -32.64 -42.17
C ILE A 501 -20.57 -33.73 -42.39
N TYR A 502 -21.17 -33.75 -43.60
CA TYR A 502 -22.19 -34.71 -43.96
C TYR A 502 -22.22 -34.93 -45.49
N PRO A 503 -22.66 -36.10 -45.96
CA PRO A 503 -22.91 -36.34 -47.40
C PRO A 503 -24.19 -35.61 -47.82
N ASP A 504 -24.21 -35.03 -49.04
CA ASP A 504 -25.43 -34.53 -49.69
C ASP A 504 -26.16 -35.66 -50.43
N ASP A 505 -27.29 -35.30 -51.06
CA ASP A 505 -28.12 -36.26 -51.86
C ASP A 505 -27.35 -36.83 -53.04
N GLU A 506 -26.31 -36.14 -53.52
CA GLU A 506 -25.44 -36.59 -54.65
C GLU A 506 -24.17 -37.31 -54.10
N ARG A 507 -24.11 -37.63 -52.80
CA ARG A 507 -22.98 -38.26 -52.09
C ARG A 507 -21.70 -37.43 -52.13
N ARG A 508 -21.77 -36.10 -52.34
CA ARG A 508 -20.63 -35.18 -52.16
C ARG A 508 -20.51 -34.82 -50.72
N THR A 509 -19.32 -34.58 -50.27
CA THR A 509 -19.06 -34.18 -48.87
C THR A 509 -19.30 -32.69 -48.68
N VAL A 510 -20.30 -32.32 -47.89
CA VAL A 510 -20.61 -30.94 -47.50
C VAL A 510 -19.99 -30.65 -46.14
N VAL A 511 -19.30 -29.52 -46.03
CA VAL A 511 -18.78 -29.01 -44.77
C VAL A 511 -19.39 -27.64 -44.47
N GLU A 512 -19.97 -27.52 -43.30
CA GLU A 512 -20.53 -26.29 -42.76
C GLU A 512 -19.67 -25.85 -41.55
N LEU A 513 -19.06 -24.66 -41.65
CA LEU A 513 -18.22 -24.12 -40.59
C LEU A 513 -18.94 -22.97 -39.89
N GLY A 514 -18.84 -22.91 -38.55
CA GLY A 514 -19.36 -21.82 -37.78
C GLY A 514 -18.36 -21.36 -36.72
N GLY A 515 -18.22 -20.06 -36.58
CA GLY A 515 -17.26 -19.44 -35.65
C GLY A 515 -17.93 -18.48 -34.65
N LEU A 516 -17.44 -18.49 -33.44
CA LEU A 516 -17.88 -17.59 -32.36
C LEU A 516 -16.70 -17.05 -31.55
N ALA A 517 -16.57 -15.73 -31.52
CA ALA A 517 -15.74 -15.06 -30.54
C ALA A 517 -16.54 -14.89 -29.24
N ARG A 518 -16.10 -15.50 -28.17
CA ARG A 518 -16.76 -15.35 -26.87
C ARG A 518 -16.44 -14.01 -26.19
N THR A 519 -15.32 -13.42 -26.58
CA THR A 519 -14.83 -12.13 -26.05
C THR A 519 -13.98 -11.48 -27.13
N ASP A 520 -13.99 -10.17 -27.20
CA ASP A 520 -13.27 -9.36 -28.17
C ASP A 520 -13.56 -9.81 -29.61
N HIS A 521 -14.58 -9.20 -30.23
CA HIS A 521 -15.02 -9.48 -31.56
C HIS A 521 -14.10 -8.87 -32.63
N ALA A 522 -13.24 -7.94 -32.27
CA ALA A 522 -12.35 -7.24 -33.19
C ALA A 522 -11.38 -8.21 -33.89
N GLY A 523 -11.35 -8.16 -35.20
CA GLY A 523 -10.50 -8.99 -36.07
C GLY A 523 -10.85 -10.48 -36.10
N TRP A 524 -11.98 -10.89 -35.49
CA TRP A 524 -12.38 -12.30 -35.56
C TRP A 524 -12.87 -12.71 -36.94
N GLY A 525 -13.51 -11.83 -37.71
CA GLY A 525 -13.94 -12.11 -39.08
C GLY A 525 -12.77 -12.58 -39.93
N ASP A 526 -11.73 -11.76 -40.04
CA ASP A 526 -10.54 -12.09 -40.86
C ASP A 526 -9.79 -13.32 -40.33
N GLU A 527 -9.81 -13.55 -39.02
CA GLU A 527 -9.20 -14.75 -38.41
C GLU A 527 -9.99 -16.00 -38.76
N PHE A 528 -11.34 -15.91 -38.76
CA PHE A 528 -12.24 -16.98 -39.12
C PHE A 528 -12.13 -17.31 -40.61
N ASP A 529 -12.12 -16.32 -41.49
CA ASP A 529 -12.02 -16.50 -42.93
C ASP A 529 -10.70 -17.17 -43.30
N ARG A 530 -9.59 -16.73 -42.76
CA ARG A 530 -8.28 -17.38 -42.93
C ARG A 530 -8.26 -18.83 -42.42
N LEU A 531 -8.99 -19.09 -41.34
CA LEU A 531 -9.11 -20.45 -40.79
C LEU A 531 -9.98 -21.29 -41.68
N ALA A 532 -11.13 -20.78 -42.15
CA ALA A 532 -12.03 -21.44 -43.08
C ALA A 532 -11.33 -21.80 -44.38
N ASP A 533 -10.59 -20.86 -44.96
CA ASP A 533 -9.78 -21.11 -46.16
C ASP A 533 -8.79 -22.27 -45.97
N ARG A 534 -8.12 -22.34 -44.83
CA ARG A 534 -7.19 -23.45 -44.54
C ARG A 534 -7.90 -24.79 -44.39
N LEU A 535 -9.06 -24.78 -43.69
CA LEU A 535 -9.82 -26.00 -43.45
C LEU A 535 -10.53 -26.51 -44.69
N LEU A 536 -10.91 -25.61 -45.61
CA LEU A 536 -11.67 -25.91 -46.82
C LEU A 536 -10.79 -26.15 -48.09
N LYS A 537 -9.52 -25.68 -48.08
CA LYS A 537 -8.59 -25.96 -49.18
C LYS A 537 -8.38 -27.46 -49.29
N SER A 538 -9.05 -28.07 -50.29
CA SER A 538 -8.68 -29.36 -50.80
C SER A 538 -7.27 -29.28 -51.42
N ASN A 539 -6.53 -30.39 -51.47
CA ASN A 539 -5.31 -30.49 -52.28
C ASN A 539 -5.61 -29.94 -53.70
N PRO A 540 -4.68 -29.17 -54.32
CA PRO A 540 -4.97 -28.45 -55.57
C PRO A 540 -5.13 -29.41 -56.73
N THR A 541 -6.31 -29.97 -56.86
CA THR A 541 -6.76 -30.60 -58.08
C THR A 541 -8.23 -30.20 -58.25
N THR A 542 -8.46 -29.34 -59.25
CA THR A 542 -9.76 -28.83 -59.79
C THR A 542 -10.40 -27.68 -59.02
N ALA A 543 -9.96 -26.43 -59.31
CA ALA A 543 -10.74 -25.22 -59.08
C ALA A 543 -11.79 -25.05 -60.21
N VAL A 544 -13.05 -25.16 -59.86
CA VAL A 544 -14.14 -24.63 -60.74
C VAL A 544 -14.55 -23.28 -60.10
N ASN A 545 -14.23 -22.21 -60.84
CA ASN A 545 -14.70 -20.86 -60.61
C ASN A 545 -16.23 -20.78 -60.62
N GLN A 546 -16.85 -20.33 -59.55
CA GLN A 546 -18.20 -19.76 -59.62
C GLN A 546 -18.15 -18.25 -59.29
N PRO A 547 -18.87 -17.42 -60.10
CA PRO A 547 -18.75 -15.97 -60.02
C PRO A 547 -19.52 -15.40 -58.82
N HIS A 548 -18.88 -14.43 -58.17
CA HIS A 548 -19.50 -13.54 -57.18
C HIS A 548 -20.71 -12.81 -57.79
N ALA A 549 -21.88 -13.05 -57.27
CA ALA A 549 -23.00 -12.13 -57.43
C ALA A 549 -22.80 -10.98 -56.44
N GLN A 550 -22.42 -9.84 -56.98
CA GLN A 550 -22.60 -8.55 -56.34
C GLN A 550 -24.08 -8.27 -56.21
N GLU A 551 -24.58 -8.03 -55.04
CA GLU A 551 -25.84 -7.32 -54.87
C GLU A 551 -25.61 -6.08 -54.02
N ASN A 552 -25.85 -4.99 -54.71
CA ASN A 552 -25.81 -3.60 -54.24
C ASN A 552 -26.98 -3.26 -53.33
N ALA A 553 -26.74 -2.23 -52.55
CA ALA A 553 -27.69 -1.17 -52.14
C ALA A 553 -28.58 -1.43 -50.91
N ARG A 554 -28.42 -0.70 -49.97
CA ARG A 554 -28.83 0.63 -49.43
C ARG A 554 -28.71 0.68 -47.95
#